data_c21c94a8eb0ced0161776019e5e31623
#
_entry.id   c21c94a8eb0ced0161776019e5e31623
#
_cell.length_a   1.000
_cell.length_b   1.000
_cell.length_c   1.000
_cell.angle_alpha   90.00
_cell.angle_beta   90.00
_cell.angle_gamma   90.00
#
_symmetry.space_group_name_H-M   'P 1'
#
loop_
_entity.id
_entity.type
_entity.pdbx_description
1 polymer ?
#
loop_
_entity_poly.entity_id
_entity_poly.type
_entity_poly.pdbx_seq_one_letter_code
_entity_poly.pdbx_strand_id
1 'polypeptide(L)'
;LPRAGLLTLGLDARSDALTIGGVYTFEPTLLGAHYSLAAYVPYVWMEVEASLTSPLGTISRTDTADGIGDLTLVPVMLAWEREDWQFNFLLSVYAPTGDYDVGRLANPGLNHWTFDPTIGVNYNNEEIGFNFALYGGMTFNTENNETDYKSGSAIHVEASAQQLLPVGPGLLGIGTNAFLYEQVTGDSGSGATLGDFKGSTVGVGPVLTYVLPIGEQSLVAEIRWLPELDTTRRTEGDYFWFKVAFVF
;
A
#
# COMPACT_ATOMS: atom_id res chain seq x y z
N LEU A 1 21.57 -31.86 13.50
CA LEU A 1 22.67 -31.79 12.54
C LEU A 1 22.64 -30.42 11.82
N PRO A 2 23.72 -29.65 11.82
CA PRO A 2 23.74 -28.31 11.22
C PRO A 2 23.88 -28.45 9.69
N ARG A 3 22.79 -28.64 8.99
CA ARG A 3 22.71 -28.54 7.53
C ARG A 3 22.09 -27.20 7.06
N ALA A 4 21.70 -26.34 7.97
CA ALA A 4 21.04 -25.06 7.69
C ALA A 4 21.94 -24.00 7.02
N GLY A 5 23.23 -24.24 6.85
CA GLY A 5 24.13 -23.31 6.16
C GLY A 5 24.53 -23.69 4.75
N LEU A 6 23.92 -24.73 4.17
CA LEU A 6 24.29 -25.25 2.85
C LEU A 6 23.35 -24.83 1.71
N LEU A 7 22.17 -24.31 2.02
CA LEU A 7 21.19 -23.85 1.04
C LEU A 7 20.68 -22.47 1.43
N THR A 8 20.73 -21.53 0.49
CA THR A 8 20.16 -20.19 0.63
C THR A 8 19.11 -20.01 -0.44
N LEU A 9 17.89 -19.68 -0.03
CA LEU A 9 16.82 -19.25 -0.91
C LEU A 9 16.89 -17.72 -1.02
N GLY A 10 17.03 -17.21 -2.25
CA GLY A 10 16.93 -15.78 -2.58
C GLY A 10 15.65 -15.52 -3.34
N LEU A 11 15.04 -14.37 -3.09
CA LEU A 11 13.90 -13.86 -3.84
C LEU A 11 14.17 -12.40 -4.14
N ASP A 12 14.12 -12.05 -5.43
CA ASP A 12 14.19 -10.68 -5.95
C ASP A 12 12.91 -10.40 -6.71
N ALA A 13 12.32 -9.23 -6.50
CA ALA A 13 11.07 -8.88 -7.16
C ALA A 13 11.07 -7.39 -7.53
N ARG A 14 10.67 -7.11 -8.74
CA ARG A 14 10.39 -5.75 -9.23
C ARG A 14 8.95 -5.68 -9.69
N SER A 15 8.25 -4.61 -9.28
CA SER A 15 6.89 -4.34 -9.70
C SER A 15 6.72 -2.86 -10.02
N ASP A 16 6.20 -2.58 -11.20
CA ASP A 16 5.75 -1.26 -11.62
C ASP A 16 4.23 -1.32 -11.78
N ALA A 17 3.50 -0.29 -11.38
CA ALA A 17 2.04 -0.27 -11.50
C ALA A 17 1.51 1.10 -11.93
N LEU A 18 0.50 1.08 -12.79
CA LEU A 18 -0.32 2.23 -13.11
C LEU A 18 -1.71 2.01 -12.51
N THR A 19 -2.10 2.86 -11.57
CA THR A 19 -3.43 2.77 -10.94
C THR A 19 -4.31 3.93 -11.39
N ILE A 20 -5.51 3.63 -11.86
CA ILE A 20 -6.55 4.61 -12.19
C ILE A 20 -7.70 4.41 -11.21
N GLY A 21 -8.24 5.50 -10.69
CA GLY A 21 -9.37 5.42 -9.77
C GLY A 21 -10.03 6.74 -9.51
N GLY A 22 -11.06 6.71 -8.69
CA GLY A 22 -11.81 7.88 -8.31
C GLY A 22 -12.45 7.75 -6.95
N VAL A 23 -12.71 8.90 -6.36
CA VAL A 23 -13.42 9.08 -5.10
C VAL A 23 -14.66 9.93 -5.37
N TYR A 24 -15.80 9.51 -4.85
CA TYR A 24 -17.03 10.30 -4.89
C TYR A 24 -17.53 10.56 -3.47
N THR A 25 -17.69 11.83 -3.14
CA THR A 25 -18.22 12.28 -1.84
C THR A 25 -19.68 12.68 -2.01
N PHE A 26 -20.54 12.14 -1.18
CA PHE A 26 -21.97 12.46 -1.17
C PHE A 26 -22.20 13.76 -0.41
N GLU A 27 -23.12 14.61 -0.90
CA GLU A 27 -23.52 15.84 -0.20
C GLU A 27 -24.16 15.58 1.17
N PRO A 28 -25.07 14.61 1.34
CA PRO A 28 -25.62 14.31 2.65
C PRO A 28 -24.59 13.66 3.58
N THR A 29 -24.49 14.16 4.80
CA THR A 29 -23.65 13.52 5.83
C THR A 29 -24.25 12.24 6.38
N LEU A 30 -23.40 11.27 6.72
CA LEU A 30 -23.76 10.02 7.42
C LEU A 30 -23.13 10.02 8.81
N LEU A 31 -23.93 9.90 9.86
CA LEU A 31 -23.47 9.95 11.26
C LEU A 31 -22.65 11.23 11.59
N GLY A 32 -22.97 12.34 10.93
CA GLY A 32 -22.25 13.60 11.07
C GLY A 32 -20.90 13.67 10.36
N ALA A 33 -20.56 12.66 9.56
CA ALA A 33 -19.37 12.62 8.73
C ALA A 33 -19.71 12.87 7.25
N HIS A 34 -18.78 13.40 6.48
CA HIS A 34 -18.80 13.31 5.03
C HIS A 34 -18.61 11.85 4.63
N TYR A 35 -19.54 11.32 3.84
CA TYR A 35 -19.45 9.97 3.33
C TYR A 35 -18.95 9.96 1.91
N SER A 36 -17.94 9.12 1.66
CA SER A 36 -17.39 8.91 0.32
C SER A 36 -17.24 7.43 0.02
N LEU A 37 -17.15 7.12 -1.25
CA LEU A 37 -16.75 5.81 -1.74
C LEU A 37 -15.65 5.99 -2.79
N ALA A 38 -14.83 4.95 -2.96
CA ALA A 38 -13.77 4.96 -3.96
C ALA A 38 -13.61 3.60 -4.63
N ALA A 39 -13.02 3.63 -5.84
CA ALA A 39 -12.59 2.44 -6.55
C ALA A 39 -11.29 2.73 -7.31
N TYR A 40 -10.41 1.72 -7.34
CA TYR A 40 -9.11 1.82 -8.02
C TYR A 40 -8.82 0.53 -8.77
N VAL A 41 -8.31 0.66 -9.99
CA VAL A 41 -7.92 -0.46 -10.86
C VAL A 41 -6.44 -0.33 -11.18
N PRO A 42 -5.58 -1.22 -10.66
CA PRO A 42 -4.17 -1.25 -11.03
C PRO A 42 -3.93 -2.09 -12.28
N TYR A 43 -3.01 -1.67 -13.13
CA TYR A 43 -2.34 -2.49 -14.12
C TYR A 43 -0.89 -2.65 -13.68
N VAL A 44 -0.41 -3.88 -13.56
CA VAL A 44 0.86 -4.22 -12.93
C VAL A 44 1.78 -4.88 -13.94
N TRP A 45 3.05 -4.47 -13.95
CA TRP A 45 4.16 -5.15 -14.60
C TRP A 45 5.07 -5.70 -13.51
N MET A 46 5.36 -6.99 -13.53
CA MET A 46 6.08 -7.67 -12.46
C MET A 46 7.14 -8.61 -13.03
N GLU A 47 8.31 -8.62 -12.38
CA GLU A 47 9.36 -9.59 -12.59
C GLU A 47 9.76 -10.16 -11.22
N VAL A 48 9.84 -11.48 -11.13
CA VAL A 48 10.23 -12.19 -9.91
C VAL A 48 11.32 -13.21 -10.26
N GLU A 49 12.46 -13.13 -9.57
CA GLU A 49 13.53 -14.12 -9.63
C GLU A 49 13.62 -14.87 -8.29
N ALA A 50 13.46 -16.17 -8.34
CA ALA A 50 13.74 -17.08 -7.21
C ALA A 50 15.05 -17.79 -7.46
N SER A 51 15.95 -17.80 -6.47
CA SER A 51 17.25 -18.47 -6.56
C SER A 51 17.49 -19.43 -5.41
N LEU A 52 18.15 -20.54 -5.68
CA LEU A 52 18.60 -21.51 -4.72
C LEU A 52 20.12 -21.66 -4.84
N THR A 53 20.85 -21.19 -3.83
CA THR A 53 22.30 -21.27 -3.77
C THR A 53 22.73 -22.43 -2.87
N SER A 54 23.64 -23.25 -3.38
CA SER A 54 24.27 -24.36 -2.67
C SER A 54 25.79 -24.30 -2.88
N PRO A 55 26.60 -25.10 -2.13
CA PRO A 55 28.04 -25.23 -2.37
C PRO A 55 28.43 -25.74 -3.77
N LEU A 56 27.46 -26.30 -4.53
CA LEU A 56 27.64 -26.83 -5.87
C LEU A 56 27.27 -25.80 -6.96
N GLY A 57 26.72 -24.64 -6.58
CA GLY A 57 26.30 -23.59 -7.50
C GLY A 57 24.93 -23.00 -7.17
N THR A 58 24.53 -22.01 -7.96
CA THR A 58 23.23 -21.35 -7.87
C THR A 58 22.37 -21.75 -9.06
N ILE A 59 21.11 -22.04 -8.79
CA ILE A 59 20.05 -22.24 -9.80
C ILE A 59 19.04 -21.12 -9.59
N SER A 60 18.65 -20.41 -10.64
CA SER A 60 17.60 -19.40 -10.59
C SER A 60 16.50 -19.66 -11.62
N ARG A 61 15.32 -19.16 -11.30
CA ARG A 61 14.16 -19.11 -12.20
C ARG A 61 13.61 -17.69 -12.15
N THR A 62 13.54 -17.03 -13.29
CA THR A 62 12.89 -15.74 -13.47
C THR A 62 11.55 -15.93 -14.14
N ASP A 63 10.54 -15.21 -13.68
CA ASP A 63 9.20 -15.17 -14.23
C ASP A 63 8.72 -13.73 -14.35
N THR A 64 8.01 -13.43 -15.44
CA THR A 64 7.48 -12.10 -15.71
C THR A 64 6.00 -12.19 -16.00
N ALA A 65 5.22 -11.25 -15.47
CA ALA A 65 3.80 -11.13 -15.76
C ALA A 65 3.39 -9.67 -15.86
N ASP A 66 2.42 -9.40 -16.67
CA ASP A 66 1.73 -8.12 -16.70
C ASP A 66 0.22 -8.34 -16.85
N GLY A 67 -0.58 -7.47 -16.24
CA GLY A 67 -2.02 -7.60 -16.26
C GLY A 67 -2.73 -6.69 -15.26
N ILE A 68 -4.04 -6.81 -15.23
CA ILE A 68 -4.85 -6.14 -14.22
C ILE A 68 -4.57 -6.78 -12.86
N GLY A 69 -4.25 -5.96 -11.85
CA GLY A 69 -4.17 -6.40 -10.46
C GLY A 69 -5.53 -6.46 -9.77
N ASP A 70 -5.53 -6.73 -8.49
CA ASP A 70 -6.76 -6.80 -7.70
C ASP A 70 -7.44 -5.44 -7.59
N LEU A 71 -8.75 -5.40 -7.89
CA LEU A 71 -9.58 -4.22 -7.75
C LEU A 71 -9.63 -3.79 -6.27
N THR A 72 -9.32 -2.53 -6.02
CA THR A 72 -9.51 -1.94 -4.68
C THR A 72 -10.81 -1.16 -4.64
N LEU A 73 -11.70 -1.55 -3.74
CA LEU A 73 -12.92 -0.84 -3.42
C LEU A 73 -12.81 -0.23 -2.03
N VAL A 74 -13.31 0.98 -1.86
CA VAL A 74 -13.47 1.61 -0.54
C VAL A 74 -14.95 1.95 -0.37
N PRO A 75 -15.78 0.96 0.04
CA PRO A 75 -17.21 1.14 0.14
C PRO A 75 -17.63 2.07 1.28
N VAL A 76 -16.72 2.34 2.23
CA VAL A 76 -16.98 3.23 3.35
C VAL A 76 -15.75 4.09 3.58
N MET A 77 -15.93 5.40 3.42
CA MET A 77 -15.02 6.44 3.87
C MET A 77 -15.86 7.46 4.63
N LEU A 78 -15.54 7.68 5.89
CA LEU A 78 -16.19 8.65 6.75
C LEU A 78 -15.16 9.66 7.23
N ALA A 79 -15.46 10.95 7.10
CA ALA A 79 -14.59 12.04 7.53
C ALA A 79 -15.39 13.00 8.43
N TRP A 80 -14.96 13.15 9.67
CA TRP A 80 -15.49 14.12 10.63
C TRP A 80 -14.51 15.27 10.75
N GLU A 81 -14.96 16.47 10.48
CA GLU A 81 -14.16 17.69 10.54
C GLU A 81 -14.44 18.46 11.83
N ARG A 82 -13.38 18.96 12.44
CA ARG A 82 -13.44 19.83 13.61
C ARG A 82 -12.25 20.79 13.65
N GLU A 83 -12.49 22.06 13.30
CA GLU A 83 -11.44 23.07 13.18
C GLU A 83 -10.34 22.59 12.22
N ASP A 84 -9.09 22.57 12.64
CA ASP A 84 -7.94 22.09 11.85
C ASP A 84 -7.82 20.57 11.79
N TRP A 85 -8.69 19.83 12.48
CA TRP A 85 -8.63 18.38 12.60
C TRP A 85 -9.68 17.68 11.76
N GLN A 86 -9.28 16.56 11.14
CA GLN A 86 -10.19 15.63 10.48
C GLN A 86 -9.93 14.22 10.99
N PHE A 87 -10.98 13.54 11.43
CA PHE A 87 -10.94 12.14 11.86
C PHE A 87 -11.57 11.28 10.77
N ASN A 88 -10.92 10.15 10.47
CA ASN A 88 -11.31 9.33 9.35
C ASN A 88 -11.52 7.87 9.76
N PHE A 89 -12.47 7.22 9.12
CA PHE A 89 -12.63 5.78 9.09
C PHE A 89 -12.78 5.34 7.63
N LEU A 90 -11.99 4.34 7.23
CA LEU A 90 -12.02 3.75 5.90
C LEU A 90 -12.15 2.23 6.02
N LEU A 91 -12.89 1.62 5.10
CA LEU A 91 -12.86 0.18 4.88
C LEU A 91 -12.41 -0.07 3.45
N SER A 92 -11.16 -0.47 3.26
CA SER A 92 -10.69 -0.91 1.94
C SER A 92 -10.94 -2.41 1.78
N VAL A 93 -11.34 -2.80 0.57
CA VAL A 93 -11.61 -4.18 0.18
C VAL A 93 -10.86 -4.46 -1.11
N TYR A 94 -9.91 -5.37 -1.06
CA TYR A 94 -9.17 -5.85 -2.24
C TYR A 94 -9.87 -7.12 -2.74
N ALA A 95 -10.40 -7.04 -3.96
CA ALA A 95 -11.14 -8.14 -4.57
C ALA A 95 -10.22 -8.99 -5.46
N PRO A 96 -10.30 -10.32 -5.41
CA PRO A 96 -9.46 -11.23 -6.21
C PRO A 96 -9.88 -11.24 -7.68
N THR A 97 -9.67 -10.12 -8.36
CA THR A 97 -10.04 -9.89 -9.76
C THR A 97 -8.84 -9.76 -10.68
N GLY A 98 -7.64 -9.75 -10.09
CA GLY A 98 -6.38 -9.63 -10.82
C GLY A 98 -6.00 -10.92 -11.57
N ASP A 99 -5.09 -10.77 -12.51
CA ASP A 99 -4.56 -11.91 -13.27
C ASP A 99 -3.70 -12.79 -12.34
N TYR A 100 -4.10 -14.06 -12.22
CA TYR A 100 -3.49 -15.03 -11.32
C TYR A 100 -3.41 -16.41 -11.94
N ASP A 101 -2.28 -17.10 -11.75
CA ASP A 101 -2.06 -18.48 -12.13
C ASP A 101 -1.13 -19.14 -11.11
N VAL A 102 -1.56 -20.26 -10.54
CA VAL A 102 -0.81 -21.06 -9.54
C VAL A 102 0.60 -21.48 -10.02
N GLY A 103 0.79 -21.65 -11.32
CA GLY A 103 2.08 -22.08 -11.89
C GLY A 103 3.12 -20.97 -12.00
N ARG A 104 2.72 -19.71 -11.85
CA ARG A 104 3.60 -18.54 -12.00
C ARG A 104 4.23 -18.13 -10.66
N LEU A 105 5.46 -17.59 -10.72
CA LEU A 105 6.09 -16.89 -9.60
C LEU A 105 5.61 -15.43 -9.54
N ALA A 106 5.38 -14.81 -10.71
CA ALA A 106 4.90 -13.44 -10.84
C ALA A 106 3.39 -13.44 -11.09
N ASN A 107 2.61 -12.85 -10.19
CA ASN A 107 1.16 -12.74 -10.29
C ASN A 107 0.70 -11.32 -9.97
N PRO A 108 0.05 -10.60 -10.91
CA PRO A 108 -0.55 -9.30 -10.66
C PRO A 108 -1.66 -9.30 -9.60
N GLY A 109 -2.41 -10.39 -9.48
CA GLY A 109 -3.44 -10.59 -8.46
C GLY A 109 -3.00 -11.56 -7.36
N LEU A 110 -3.66 -11.50 -6.20
CA LEU A 110 -3.37 -12.35 -5.03
C LEU A 110 -4.34 -13.53 -4.87
N ASN A 111 -5.44 -13.51 -5.64
CA ASN A 111 -6.48 -14.57 -5.65
C ASN A 111 -7.13 -14.84 -4.28
N HIS A 112 -7.21 -13.82 -3.43
CA HIS A 112 -7.96 -13.85 -2.18
C HIS A 112 -8.51 -12.46 -1.84
N TRP A 113 -9.57 -12.41 -1.04
CA TRP A 113 -10.09 -11.14 -0.53
C TRP A 113 -9.23 -10.65 0.63
N THR A 114 -9.01 -9.33 0.66
CA THR A 114 -8.43 -8.64 1.83
C THR A 114 -9.38 -7.53 2.27
N PHE A 115 -9.66 -7.46 3.57
CA PHE A 115 -10.43 -6.41 4.21
C PHE A 115 -9.49 -5.61 5.11
N ASP A 116 -9.52 -4.28 4.98
CA ASP A 116 -8.59 -3.39 5.66
C ASP A 116 -9.35 -2.20 6.28
N PRO A 117 -9.94 -2.38 7.48
CA PRO A 117 -10.44 -1.28 8.27
C PRO A 117 -9.29 -0.41 8.78
N THR A 118 -9.35 0.87 8.47
CA THR A 118 -8.33 1.87 8.80
C THR A 118 -8.98 3.07 9.50
N ILE A 119 -8.35 3.57 10.54
CA ILE A 119 -8.67 4.85 11.19
C ILE A 119 -7.57 5.85 10.93
N GLY A 120 -7.91 7.13 10.88
CA GLY A 120 -6.93 8.16 10.63
C GLY A 120 -7.27 9.48 11.28
N VAL A 121 -6.25 10.29 11.44
CA VAL A 121 -6.35 11.68 11.86
C VAL A 121 -5.48 12.54 10.95
N ASN A 122 -6.07 13.64 10.47
CA ASN A 122 -5.37 14.67 9.75
C ASN A 122 -5.42 15.97 10.56
N TYR A 123 -4.34 16.71 10.54
CA TYR A 123 -4.26 18.09 11.01
C TYR A 123 -3.82 18.96 9.85
N ASN A 124 -4.59 19.99 9.57
CA ASN A 124 -4.31 20.94 8.50
C ASN A 124 -4.47 22.36 9.01
N ASN A 125 -3.38 23.05 9.23
CA ASN A 125 -3.41 24.44 9.64
C ASN A 125 -2.96 25.34 8.49
N GLU A 126 -3.90 26.06 7.89
CA GLU A 126 -3.67 26.90 6.72
C GLU A 126 -2.85 28.16 7.05
N GLU A 127 -2.94 28.68 8.30
CA GLU A 127 -2.23 29.92 8.69
C GLU A 127 -0.72 29.70 8.68
N ILE A 128 -0.25 28.55 9.17
CA ILE A 128 1.18 28.22 9.19
C ILE A 128 1.58 27.29 8.03
N GLY A 129 0.61 26.84 7.23
CA GLY A 129 0.83 25.94 6.11
C GLY A 129 1.33 24.54 6.53
N PHE A 130 0.96 24.05 7.72
CA PHE A 130 1.43 22.76 8.21
C PHE A 130 0.35 21.68 8.10
N ASN A 131 0.71 20.57 7.46
CA ASN A 131 -0.13 19.39 7.34
C ASN A 131 0.53 18.19 8.02
N PHE A 132 -0.28 17.46 8.79
CA PHE A 132 0.09 16.20 9.38
C PHE A 132 -1.02 15.16 9.15
N ALA A 133 -0.64 13.92 8.88
CA ALA A 133 -1.57 12.80 8.74
C ALA A 133 -1.01 11.58 9.48
N LEU A 134 -1.87 10.84 10.15
CA LEU A 134 -1.56 9.56 10.80
C LEU A 134 -2.72 8.59 10.55
N TYR A 135 -2.42 7.44 9.97
CA TYR A 135 -3.38 6.38 9.70
C TYR A 135 -2.88 5.07 10.28
N GLY A 136 -3.79 4.24 10.78
CA GLY A 136 -3.48 2.91 11.25
C GLY A 136 -4.61 1.95 10.93
N GLY A 137 -4.28 0.78 10.43
CA GLY A 137 -5.22 -0.24 10.00
C GLY A 137 -4.74 -1.66 10.29
N MET A 138 -5.60 -2.60 9.96
CA MET A 138 -5.31 -4.02 10.09
C MET A 138 -5.94 -4.80 8.94
N THR A 139 -5.13 -5.57 8.23
CA THR A 139 -5.60 -6.42 7.14
C THR A 139 -6.11 -7.77 7.63
N PHE A 140 -7.21 -8.22 7.03
CA PHE A 140 -7.79 -9.55 7.22
C PHE A 140 -7.93 -10.24 5.86
N ASN A 141 -7.24 -11.35 5.69
CA ASN A 141 -7.19 -12.08 4.43
C ASN A 141 -8.10 -13.30 4.45
N THR A 142 -8.76 -13.61 3.34
CA THR A 142 -9.35 -14.93 3.12
C THR A 142 -8.30 -15.92 2.61
N GLU A 143 -8.68 -17.17 2.51
CA GLU A 143 -7.82 -18.19 1.91
C GLU A 143 -7.81 -18.09 0.38
N ASN A 144 -6.64 -18.27 -0.23
CA ASN A 144 -6.51 -18.56 -1.64
C ASN A 144 -6.80 -20.06 -1.84
N ASN A 145 -7.98 -20.38 -2.37
CA ASN A 145 -8.49 -21.74 -2.48
C ASN A 145 -7.72 -22.61 -3.50
N GLU A 146 -6.93 -22.00 -4.38
CA GLU A 146 -6.12 -22.77 -5.36
C GLU A 146 -4.82 -23.29 -4.74
N THR A 147 -4.36 -22.65 -3.68
CA THR A 147 -3.11 -23.01 -2.98
C THR A 147 -3.34 -23.48 -1.55
N ASP A 148 -4.57 -23.44 -1.06
CA ASP A 148 -4.93 -23.64 0.36
C ASP A 148 -4.03 -22.81 1.31
N TYR A 149 -3.71 -21.58 0.89
CA TYR A 149 -2.84 -20.67 1.62
C TYR A 149 -3.60 -19.45 2.08
N LYS A 150 -3.46 -19.11 3.34
CA LYS A 150 -4.03 -17.90 3.92
C LYS A 150 -2.92 -17.07 4.57
N SER A 151 -2.67 -15.89 4.02
CA SER A 151 -1.77 -14.91 4.63
C SER A 151 -2.29 -14.45 5.98
N GLY A 152 -1.40 -14.35 6.94
CA GLY A 152 -1.74 -13.83 8.28
C GLY A 152 -2.20 -12.37 8.22
N SER A 153 -2.91 -11.95 9.28
CA SER A 153 -3.32 -10.57 9.45
C SER A 153 -2.13 -9.69 9.79
N ALA A 154 -2.11 -8.46 9.28
CA ALA A 154 -1.06 -7.51 9.53
C ALA A 154 -1.63 -6.16 9.99
N ILE A 155 -0.93 -5.50 10.90
CA ILE A 155 -1.14 -4.09 11.20
C ILE A 155 -0.27 -3.24 10.29
N HIS A 156 -0.77 -2.07 9.96
CA HIS A 156 0.02 -1.03 9.29
C HIS A 156 -0.23 0.33 9.93
N VAL A 157 0.79 1.16 9.92
CA VAL A 157 0.70 2.56 10.37
C VAL A 157 1.43 3.41 9.34
N GLU A 158 0.81 4.50 8.93
CA GLU A 158 1.39 5.47 8.02
C GLU A 158 1.29 6.87 8.62
N ALA A 159 2.37 7.63 8.52
CA ALA A 159 2.43 9.02 8.97
C ALA A 159 3.03 9.91 7.88
N SER A 160 2.51 11.13 7.77
CA SER A 160 3.03 12.15 6.88
C SER A 160 3.05 13.49 7.59
N ALA A 161 4.12 14.27 7.38
CA ALA A 161 4.20 15.63 7.85
C ALA A 161 4.79 16.51 6.74
N GLN A 162 4.12 17.61 6.38
CA GLN A 162 4.51 18.48 5.30
C GLN A 162 4.34 19.96 5.68
N GLN A 163 5.28 20.78 5.22
CA GLN A 163 5.17 22.24 5.21
C GLN A 163 4.77 22.70 3.82
N LEU A 164 3.65 23.39 3.71
CA LEU A 164 3.17 24.03 2.49
C LEU A 164 3.74 25.45 2.38
N LEU A 165 4.29 25.77 1.24
CA LEU A 165 4.91 27.04 0.91
C LEU A 165 4.27 27.59 -0.36
N PRO A 166 3.89 28.87 -0.41
CA PRO A 166 3.42 29.49 -1.65
C PRO A 166 4.54 29.49 -2.71
N VAL A 167 4.31 28.85 -3.86
CA VAL A 167 5.25 28.81 -4.98
C VAL A 167 4.49 29.02 -6.29
N GLY A 168 4.73 30.14 -6.96
CA GLY A 168 4.01 30.50 -8.17
C GLY A 168 2.50 30.63 -7.92
N PRO A 169 1.64 30.01 -8.75
CA PRO A 169 0.18 30.06 -8.59
C PRO A 169 -0.36 29.04 -7.57
N GLY A 170 0.48 28.19 -6.98
CA GLY A 170 0.07 27.11 -6.13
C GLY A 170 0.85 27.02 -4.82
N LEU A 171 0.69 25.86 -4.16
CA LEU A 171 1.36 25.53 -2.90
C LEU A 171 2.29 24.33 -3.12
N LEU A 172 3.56 24.48 -2.72
CA LEU A 172 4.53 23.40 -2.68
C LEU A 172 4.61 22.85 -1.26
N GLY A 173 4.24 21.59 -1.09
CA GLY A 173 4.44 20.81 0.14
C GLY A 173 5.78 20.11 0.11
N ILE A 174 6.57 20.29 1.17
CA ILE A 174 7.84 19.61 1.39
C ILE A 174 7.74 18.89 2.72
N GLY A 175 8.03 17.59 2.74
CA GLY A 175 7.86 16.83 3.97
C GLY A 175 8.46 15.45 3.95
N THR A 176 7.98 14.64 4.88
CA THR A 176 8.38 13.26 5.06
C THR A 176 7.17 12.35 5.27
N ASN A 177 7.28 11.14 4.77
CA ASN A 177 6.36 10.05 5.08
C ASN A 177 7.12 8.94 5.80
N ALA A 178 6.45 8.26 6.71
CA ALA A 178 6.94 7.07 7.38
C ALA A 178 5.86 6.00 7.37
N PHE A 179 6.26 4.74 7.36
CA PHE A 179 5.34 3.62 7.48
C PHE A 179 5.93 2.49 8.32
N LEU A 180 5.04 1.72 8.91
CA LEU A 180 5.32 0.46 9.57
C LEU A 180 4.31 -0.56 9.07
N TYR A 181 4.78 -1.78 8.80
CA TYR A 181 3.96 -2.95 8.52
C TYR A 181 4.44 -4.10 9.39
N GLU A 182 3.52 -4.79 10.05
CA GLU A 182 3.85 -5.95 10.88
C GLU A 182 2.74 -7.02 10.77
N GLN A 183 3.10 -8.20 10.31
CA GLN A 183 2.21 -9.34 10.32
C GLN A 183 2.10 -9.90 11.74
N VAL A 184 0.91 -9.78 12.32
CA VAL A 184 0.67 -10.12 13.74
C VAL A 184 0.21 -11.56 13.93
N THR A 185 -0.44 -12.18 12.92
CA THR A 185 -0.76 -13.61 12.95
C THR A 185 0.06 -14.38 11.92
N GLY A 186 0.33 -15.65 12.18
CA GLY A 186 1.03 -16.51 11.21
C GLY A 186 0.18 -16.85 9.99
N ASP A 187 0.84 -17.24 8.92
CA ASP A 187 0.20 -17.84 7.77
C ASP A 187 -0.41 -19.20 8.13
N SER A 188 -1.44 -19.60 7.43
CA SER A 188 -2.19 -20.82 7.71
C SER A 188 -2.72 -21.49 6.42
N GLY A 189 -3.35 -22.65 6.57
CA GLY A 189 -3.77 -23.52 5.47
C GLY A 189 -2.74 -24.59 5.13
N SER A 190 -3.10 -25.57 4.35
CA SER A 190 -2.21 -26.68 3.97
C SER A 190 -1.07 -26.24 3.04
N GLY A 191 -1.24 -25.11 2.35
CA GLY A 191 -0.22 -24.47 1.52
C GLY A 191 0.87 -23.73 2.31
N ALA A 192 0.64 -23.42 3.59
CA ALA A 192 1.61 -22.70 4.44
C ALA A 192 2.73 -23.62 4.95
N THR A 193 3.46 -24.25 4.02
CA THR A 193 4.48 -25.26 4.32
C THR A 193 5.74 -24.71 4.96
N LEU A 194 5.96 -23.38 4.94
CA LEU A 194 7.11 -22.72 5.56
C LEU A 194 6.84 -22.33 7.01
N GLY A 195 5.67 -22.66 7.57
CA GLY A 195 5.25 -22.37 8.94
C GLY A 195 4.78 -20.93 9.13
N ASP A 196 4.80 -20.48 10.40
CA ASP A 196 4.40 -19.13 10.82
C ASP A 196 5.34 -18.06 10.21
N PHE A 197 5.07 -17.65 9.00
CA PHE A 197 5.84 -16.63 8.31
C PHE A 197 5.29 -15.26 8.68
N LYS A 198 5.94 -14.56 9.59
CA LYS A 198 5.56 -13.21 10.01
C LYS A 198 6.57 -12.21 9.50
N GLY A 199 6.16 -11.40 8.53
CA GLY A 199 6.97 -10.35 7.96
C GLY A 199 6.73 -9.00 8.66
N SER A 200 7.78 -8.18 8.74
CA SER A 200 7.67 -6.79 9.17
C SER A 200 8.60 -5.90 8.37
N THR A 201 8.23 -4.63 8.25
CA THR A 201 9.10 -3.61 7.69
C THR A 201 8.74 -2.23 8.21
N VAL A 202 9.73 -1.35 8.22
CA VAL A 202 9.58 0.07 8.50
C VAL A 202 10.35 0.88 7.46
N GLY A 203 9.77 2.00 7.05
CA GLY A 203 10.42 2.89 6.11
C GLY A 203 10.11 4.35 6.40
N VAL A 204 10.99 5.24 5.95
CA VAL A 204 10.81 6.69 6.01
C VAL A 204 11.48 7.33 4.81
N GLY A 205 10.83 8.33 4.23
CA GLY A 205 11.38 9.03 3.09
C GLY A 205 10.71 10.35 2.79
N PRO A 206 11.26 11.14 1.86
CA PRO A 206 10.75 12.43 1.48
C PRO A 206 9.45 12.35 0.68
N VAL A 207 8.64 13.39 0.80
CA VAL A 207 7.47 13.64 -0.03
C VAL A 207 7.50 15.08 -0.52
N LEU A 208 7.13 15.26 -1.79
CA LEU A 208 6.88 16.56 -2.40
C LEU A 208 5.46 16.54 -2.97
N THR A 209 4.69 17.56 -2.65
CA THR A 209 3.33 17.75 -3.16
C THR A 209 3.22 19.13 -3.80
N TYR A 210 2.56 19.23 -4.94
CA TYR A 210 2.21 20.52 -5.51
C TYR A 210 0.71 20.60 -5.72
N VAL A 211 0.08 21.60 -5.12
CA VAL A 211 -1.35 21.87 -5.24
C VAL A 211 -1.52 23.11 -6.10
N LEU A 212 -2.13 22.95 -7.26
CA LEU A 212 -2.42 24.02 -8.20
C LEU A 212 -3.93 24.31 -8.20
N PRO A 213 -4.40 25.46 -7.66
CA PRO A 213 -5.78 25.87 -7.79
C PRO A 213 -6.12 26.22 -9.27
N ILE A 214 -7.27 25.76 -9.74
CA ILE A 214 -7.78 26.01 -11.10
C ILE A 214 -9.25 26.42 -10.99
N GLY A 215 -9.50 27.70 -10.69
CA GLY A 215 -10.85 28.18 -10.36
C GLY A 215 -11.31 27.59 -9.03
N GLU A 216 -12.46 26.89 -9.02
CA GLU A 216 -13.00 26.19 -7.85
C GLU A 216 -12.43 24.76 -7.69
N GLN A 217 -11.57 24.35 -8.59
CA GLN A 217 -11.00 23.01 -8.66
C GLN A 217 -9.53 23.04 -8.26
N SER A 218 -8.92 21.87 -8.10
CA SER A 218 -7.49 21.75 -7.82
C SER A 218 -6.87 20.58 -8.56
N LEU A 219 -5.65 20.78 -9.05
CA LEU A 219 -4.77 19.73 -9.52
C LEU A 219 -3.71 19.48 -8.44
N VAL A 220 -3.60 18.23 -7.99
CA VAL A 220 -2.62 17.80 -7.00
C VAL A 220 -1.65 16.83 -7.65
N ALA A 221 -0.36 17.14 -7.59
CA ALA A 221 0.72 16.24 -7.99
C ALA A 221 1.58 15.90 -6.79
N GLU A 222 1.97 14.64 -6.63
CA GLU A 222 2.76 14.17 -5.50
C GLU A 222 3.81 13.17 -5.95
N ILE A 223 5.02 13.30 -5.39
CA ILE A 223 6.12 12.35 -5.54
C ILE A 223 6.57 11.91 -4.14
N ARG A 224 6.72 10.61 -3.94
CA ARG A 224 7.25 10.01 -2.72
C ARG A 224 8.37 9.04 -3.06
N TRP A 225 9.38 9.00 -2.21
CA TRP A 225 10.35 7.92 -2.15
C TRP A 225 10.36 7.36 -0.73
N LEU A 226 10.10 6.08 -0.58
CA LEU A 226 9.97 5.39 0.69
C LEU A 226 10.89 4.18 0.71
N PRO A 227 12.18 4.35 1.06
CA PRO A 227 13.08 3.24 1.30
C PRO A 227 12.69 2.48 2.57
N GLU A 228 12.76 1.16 2.50
CA GLU A 228 12.67 0.31 3.68
C GLU A 228 14.00 0.38 4.44
N LEU A 229 13.94 0.58 5.76
CA LEU A 229 15.10 0.76 6.63
C LEU A 229 15.44 -0.49 7.44
N ASP A 230 14.40 -1.30 7.72
CA ASP A 230 14.53 -2.56 8.45
C ASP A 230 13.41 -3.50 7.98
N THR A 231 13.81 -4.70 7.60
CA THR A 231 12.90 -5.69 7.02
C THR A 231 13.18 -7.06 7.59
N THR A 232 12.13 -7.73 8.06
CA THR A 232 12.21 -9.08 8.59
C THR A 232 11.31 -10.02 7.79
N ARG A 233 11.86 -11.13 7.29
CA ARG A 233 11.13 -12.22 6.60
C ARG A 233 10.26 -11.75 5.44
N ARG A 234 10.74 -10.78 4.68
CA ARG A 234 10.16 -10.31 3.41
C ARG A 234 11.25 -9.71 2.53
N THR A 235 10.95 -9.44 1.28
CA THR A 235 11.84 -8.70 0.40
C THR A 235 11.99 -7.26 0.90
N GLU A 236 13.21 -6.74 0.90
CA GLU A 236 13.53 -5.34 1.21
C GLU A 236 13.59 -4.56 -0.10
N GLY A 237 13.11 -3.32 -0.11
CA GLY A 237 13.09 -2.53 -1.33
C GLY A 237 12.83 -1.04 -1.12
N ASP A 238 12.71 -0.35 -2.25
CA ASP A 238 12.38 1.05 -2.34
C ASP A 238 11.03 1.23 -3.02
N TYR A 239 10.17 2.09 -2.48
CA TYR A 239 8.91 2.47 -3.12
C TYR A 239 9.01 3.87 -3.68
N PHE A 240 8.71 4.01 -4.97
CA PHE A 240 8.57 5.28 -5.66
C PHE A 240 7.11 5.47 -6.08
N TRP A 241 6.51 6.58 -5.66
CA TRP A 241 5.15 6.92 -6.00
C TRP A 241 5.10 8.24 -6.75
N PHE A 242 4.33 8.24 -7.82
CA PHE A 242 3.91 9.46 -8.49
C PHE A 242 2.39 9.45 -8.59
N LYS A 243 1.74 10.48 -8.05
CA LYS A 243 0.28 10.63 -8.08
C LYS A 243 -0.08 11.95 -8.72
N VAL A 244 -1.10 11.93 -9.57
CA VAL A 244 -1.81 13.12 -10.03
C VAL A 244 -3.28 12.93 -9.74
N ALA A 245 -3.89 13.91 -9.09
CA ALA A 245 -5.31 13.91 -8.77
C ALA A 245 -5.95 15.23 -9.20
N PHE A 246 -7.13 15.15 -9.75
CA PHE A 246 -7.96 16.30 -10.06
C PHE A 246 -9.14 16.30 -9.09
N VAL A 247 -9.32 17.41 -8.38
CA VAL A 247 -10.37 17.60 -7.36
C VAL A 247 -11.36 18.64 -7.89
N PHE A 248 -12.65 18.29 -7.95
CA PHE A 248 -13.74 19.13 -8.47
C PHE A 248 -14.99 19.01 -7.62
#